data_20c8d29573326022f10e31223ee01852
#
_entry.id   20c8d29573326022f10e31223ee01852
#
_cell.length_a   1.000
_cell.length_b   1.000
_cell.length_c   1.000
_cell.angle_alpha   90.00
_cell.angle_beta   90.00
_cell.angle_gamma   90.00
#
_symmetry.space_group_name_H-M   'P 1'
#
loop_
_entity.id
_entity.type
_entity.pdbx_description
1 polymer ?
#
loop_
_entity_poly.entity_id
_entity_poly.type
_entity_poly.pdbx_seq_one_letter_code
_entity_poly.pdbx_strand_id
1 'polypeptide(L)'
;MTRRALPLVLVLAALVLALSACGGGGGGSTVKISADPSGALKYEQTDVSATAGSITIDFTNMSSLPHDVTIEGNGASGATDQITDSTTSTTVDLDPGTYTFFCSVDGHRAAGMEGTLTVN
;
A
#
# COMPACT_ATOMS: atom_id res chain seq x y z
N MET A 1 -74.66 -18.48 -4.35
CA MET A 1 -73.82 -17.34 -4.74
C MET A 1 -72.50 -17.46 -4.01
N THR A 2 -71.53 -17.96 -4.72
CA THR A 2 -70.21 -18.25 -4.18
C THR A 2 -69.33 -17.04 -4.36
N ARG A 3 -68.93 -16.42 -3.26
CA ARG A 3 -67.89 -15.38 -3.26
C ARG A 3 -66.54 -16.09 -3.26
N ARG A 4 -65.86 -15.97 -4.34
CA ARG A 4 -64.44 -16.42 -4.43
C ARG A 4 -63.57 -15.33 -3.84
N ALA A 5 -62.98 -15.64 -2.71
CA ALA A 5 -61.88 -14.84 -2.17
C ALA A 5 -60.62 -15.11 -2.99
N LEU A 6 -60.04 -14.09 -3.58
CA LEU A 6 -58.70 -14.16 -4.15
C LEU A 6 -57.69 -14.17 -3.00
N PRO A 7 -56.73 -15.06 -3.05
CA PRO A 7 -55.60 -14.94 -2.13
C PRO A 7 -54.67 -13.84 -2.62
N LEU A 8 -54.45 -12.91 -1.76
CA LEU A 8 -53.46 -11.86 -1.91
C LEU A 8 -52.10 -12.54 -1.81
N VAL A 9 -51.44 -12.73 -2.94
CA VAL A 9 -50.06 -13.21 -2.94
C VAL A 9 -49.17 -12.05 -2.54
N LEU A 10 -48.74 -12.09 -1.30
CA LEU A 10 -47.69 -11.20 -0.83
C LEU A 10 -46.38 -11.67 -1.44
N VAL A 11 -45.95 -11.00 -2.46
CA VAL A 11 -44.57 -11.16 -2.96
C VAL A 11 -43.67 -10.44 -2.02
N LEU A 12 -43.08 -11.20 -1.13
CA LEU A 12 -41.99 -10.71 -0.29
C LEU A 12 -40.78 -10.59 -1.20
N ALA A 13 -40.50 -9.41 -1.69
CA ALA A 13 -39.23 -9.11 -2.33
C ALA A 13 -38.17 -9.15 -1.26
N ALA A 14 -37.48 -10.23 -1.16
CA ALA A 14 -36.28 -10.30 -0.35
C ALA A 14 -35.22 -9.43 -1.00
N LEU A 15 -35.07 -8.26 -0.48
CA LEU A 15 -33.95 -7.39 -0.80
C LEU A 15 -32.70 -8.01 -0.19
N VAL A 16 -32.03 -8.81 -0.95
CA VAL A 16 -30.70 -9.29 -0.58
C VAL A 16 -29.78 -8.08 -0.71
N LEU A 17 -29.57 -7.40 0.41
CA LEU A 17 -28.41 -6.53 0.50
C LEU A 17 -27.19 -7.43 0.46
N ALA A 18 -26.58 -7.54 -0.67
CA ALA A 18 -25.22 -8.00 -0.77
C ALA A 18 -24.34 -6.95 -0.09
N LEU A 19 -24.12 -7.11 1.20
CA LEU A 19 -22.99 -6.48 1.82
C LEU A 19 -21.75 -7.10 1.18
N SER A 20 -21.21 -6.44 0.20
CA SER A 20 -19.83 -6.66 -0.13
C SER A 20 -19.03 -6.15 1.06
N ALA A 21 -18.79 -7.00 2.00
CA ALA A 21 -17.81 -6.77 3.01
C ALA A 21 -16.45 -6.74 2.30
N CYS A 22 -16.04 -5.54 1.95
CA CYS A 22 -14.62 -5.24 1.87
C CYS A 22 -14.10 -5.34 3.28
N GLY A 23 -14.06 -6.54 3.78
CA GLY A 23 -13.78 -6.59 5.15
C GLY A 23 -12.76 -7.52 5.36
N GLY A 24 -12.04 -7.87 4.64
CA GLY A 24 -10.97 -8.67 5.09
C GLY A 24 -10.25 -7.97 6.20
N GLY A 25 -10.26 -8.48 7.36
CA GLY A 25 -9.45 -7.98 8.44
C GLY A 25 -8.06 -7.65 7.96
N GLY A 26 -7.52 -6.60 8.44
CA GLY A 26 -6.22 -6.15 8.09
C GLY A 26 -6.25 -5.34 6.81
N GLY A 27 -6.85 -4.18 6.86
CA GLY A 27 -6.67 -3.18 5.84
C GLY A 27 -5.22 -3.20 5.41
N GLY A 28 -4.91 -2.66 4.36
CA GLY A 28 -3.58 -2.61 3.82
C GLY A 28 -3.69 -2.01 2.44
N SER A 29 -2.60 -1.58 1.96
CA SER A 29 -2.52 -0.99 0.64
C SER A 29 -1.17 -1.27 0.02
N THR A 30 -1.07 -0.96 -1.24
CA THR A 30 0.20 -1.04 -1.96
C THR A 30 0.68 0.36 -2.26
N VAL A 31 1.95 0.61 -1.93
CA VAL A 31 2.64 1.85 -2.23
C VAL A 31 3.70 1.56 -3.29
N LYS A 32 3.73 2.37 -4.33
CA LYS A 32 4.72 2.25 -5.40
C LYS A 32 5.77 3.34 -5.27
N ILE A 33 7.02 2.92 -5.17
CA ILE A 33 8.17 3.81 -5.09
C ILE A 33 9.14 3.42 -6.20
N SER A 34 9.66 4.41 -6.89
CA SER A 34 10.63 4.22 -7.97
C SER A 34 11.88 5.06 -7.73
N ALA A 35 13.04 4.47 -7.93
CA ALA A 35 14.28 5.22 -8.01
C ALA A 35 14.33 5.98 -9.34
N ASP A 36 15.04 7.10 -9.35
CA ASP A 36 15.29 7.84 -10.59
C ASP A 36 16.07 6.95 -11.57
N PRO A 37 15.53 6.68 -12.77
CA PRO A 37 16.19 5.79 -13.71
C PRO A 37 17.50 6.32 -14.29
N SER A 38 17.79 7.61 -14.15
CA SER A 38 19.06 8.21 -14.57
C SER A 38 20.24 7.86 -13.66
N GLY A 39 19.96 7.26 -12.49
CA GLY A 39 20.97 6.98 -11.47
C GLY A 39 21.17 8.12 -10.48
N ALA A 40 20.38 9.18 -10.55
CA ALA A 40 20.39 10.20 -9.52
C ALA A 40 19.97 9.60 -8.17
N LEU A 41 20.61 10.05 -7.08
CA LEU A 41 20.37 9.53 -5.73
C LEU A 41 19.09 10.14 -5.14
N LYS A 42 17.97 9.75 -5.70
CA LYS A 42 16.63 10.18 -5.30
C LYS A 42 15.57 9.18 -5.75
N TYR A 43 14.42 9.23 -5.09
CA TYR A 43 13.20 8.60 -5.57
C TYR A 43 12.40 9.57 -6.43
N GLU A 44 11.59 9.03 -7.33
CA GLU A 44 10.63 9.83 -8.10
C GLU A 44 9.47 10.31 -7.22
N GLN A 45 9.08 9.51 -6.20
CA GLN A 45 8.09 9.86 -5.19
C GLN A 45 8.81 10.30 -3.91
N THR A 46 8.37 11.41 -3.34
CA THR A 46 8.90 11.93 -2.06
C THR A 46 7.87 11.95 -0.96
N ASP A 47 6.58 11.91 -1.31
CA ASP A 47 5.45 11.82 -0.39
C ASP A 47 4.49 10.76 -0.88
N VAL A 48 4.28 9.74 -0.10
CA VAL A 48 3.34 8.66 -0.39
C VAL A 48 2.43 8.41 0.80
N SER A 49 1.26 7.85 0.53
CA SER A 49 0.26 7.54 1.56
C SER A 49 -0.18 6.10 1.45
N ALA A 50 -0.57 5.54 2.57
CA ALA A 50 -1.09 4.19 2.67
C ALA A 50 -2.17 4.10 3.74
N THR A 51 -2.96 3.03 3.68
CA THR A 51 -3.91 2.67 4.74
C THR A 51 -3.21 1.76 5.74
N ALA A 52 -3.43 2.01 7.04
CA ALA A 52 -2.87 1.21 8.12
C ALA A 52 -3.19 -0.28 7.98
N GLY A 53 -2.31 -1.09 8.46
CA GLY A 53 -2.36 -2.55 8.39
C GLY A 53 -1.16 -3.09 7.61
N SER A 54 -1.38 -4.15 6.87
CA SER A 54 -0.35 -4.77 6.05
C SER A 54 -0.14 -3.96 4.76
N ILE A 55 0.98 -3.30 4.65
CA ILE A 55 1.32 -2.41 3.53
C ILE A 55 2.40 -3.06 2.68
N THR A 56 2.11 -3.21 1.40
CA THR A 56 3.09 -3.69 0.42
C THR A 56 3.80 -2.50 -0.20
N ILE A 57 5.12 -2.51 -0.14
CA ILE A 57 5.97 -1.53 -0.82
C ILE A 57 6.49 -2.17 -2.10
N ASP A 58 6.01 -1.70 -3.23
CA ASP A 58 6.50 -2.10 -4.54
C ASP A 58 7.60 -1.14 -4.97
N PHE A 59 8.80 -1.64 -5.13
CA PHE A 59 9.95 -0.83 -5.49
C PHE A 59 10.46 -1.18 -6.89
N THR A 60 10.64 -0.14 -7.69
CA THR A 60 11.21 -0.23 -9.04
C THR A 60 12.53 0.53 -9.11
N ASN A 61 13.57 -0.13 -9.54
CA ASN A 61 14.87 0.50 -9.80
C ASN A 61 15.35 0.11 -11.21
N MET A 62 15.18 1.01 -12.17
CA MET A 62 15.65 0.84 -13.55
C MET A 62 16.99 1.50 -13.78
N SER A 63 17.71 1.89 -12.73
CA SER A 63 19.07 2.38 -12.81
C SER A 63 20.09 1.24 -12.64
N SER A 64 21.32 1.50 -13.02
CA SER A 64 22.43 0.57 -12.83
C SER A 64 23.07 0.65 -11.44
N LEU A 65 22.63 1.59 -10.61
CA LEU A 65 23.08 1.73 -9.23
C LEU A 65 22.17 0.92 -8.28
N PRO A 66 22.74 0.20 -7.31
CA PRO A 66 21.92 -0.50 -6.32
C PRO A 66 21.18 0.47 -5.42
N HIS A 67 19.88 0.22 -5.23
CA HIS A 67 19.02 0.95 -4.33
C HIS A 67 18.08 0.00 -3.61
N ASP A 68 17.56 0.45 -2.49
CA ASP A 68 16.46 -0.18 -1.76
C ASP A 68 15.45 0.84 -1.26
N VAL A 69 14.41 0.34 -0.62
CA VAL A 69 13.49 1.14 0.19
C VAL A 69 13.48 0.56 1.59
N THR A 70 13.94 1.34 2.54
CA THR A 70 13.89 1.04 3.96
C THR A 70 12.88 1.96 4.63
N ILE A 71 12.00 1.39 5.44
CA ILE A 71 10.96 2.12 6.19
C ILE A 71 11.38 2.18 7.65
N GLU A 72 11.26 3.35 8.27
CA GLU A 72 11.45 3.53 9.71
C GLU A 72 10.47 4.56 10.29
N GLY A 73 10.12 4.38 11.53
CA GLY A 73 9.32 5.31 12.31
C GLY A 73 8.44 4.58 13.32
N ASN A 74 8.06 5.26 14.38
CA ASN A 74 7.14 4.76 15.41
C ASN A 74 7.48 3.35 15.94
N GLY A 75 8.76 3.02 16.02
CA GLY A 75 9.24 1.72 16.47
C GLY A 75 9.13 0.59 15.42
N ALA A 76 8.65 0.88 14.23
CA ALA A 76 8.56 -0.08 13.13
C ALA A 76 9.71 0.09 12.13
N SER A 77 10.07 -0.99 11.47
CA SER A 77 11.07 -1.01 10.42
C SER A 77 10.81 -2.12 9.43
N GLY A 78 11.28 -1.94 8.22
CA GLY A 78 11.23 -2.94 7.15
C GLY A 78 12.04 -2.47 5.97
N ALA A 79 12.43 -3.37 5.08
CA ALA A 79 13.22 -3.02 3.92
C ALA A 79 12.97 -3.98 2.76
N THR A 80 13.11 -3.47 1.54
CA THR A 80 13.25 -4.30 0.35
C THR A 80 14.68 -4.81 0.22
N ASP A 81 14.89 -5.77 -0.66
CA ASP A 81 16.22 -6.09 -1.12
C ASP A 81 16.84 -4.90 -1.88
N GLN A 82 18.16 -4.85 -1.92
CA GLN A 82 18.90 -3.96 -2.83
C GLN A 82 18.87 -4.54 -4.23
N ILE A 83 18.46 -3.75 -5.20
CA ILE A 83 18.29 -4.20 -6.59
C ILE A 83 18.86 -3.18 -7.57
N THR A 84 19.17 -3.68 -8.76
CA THR A 84 19.51 -2.92 -9.98
C THR A 84 18.68 -3.44 -11.13
N ASP A 85 18.25 -2.57 -12.03
CA ASP A 85 17.54 -2.93 -13.27
C ASP A 85 16.38 -3.94 -13.05
N SER A 86 15.62 -3.78 -11.98
CA SER A 86 14.58 -4.74 -11.60
C SER A 86 13.54 -4.14 -10.67
N THR A 87 12.61 -4.98 -10.24
CA THR A 87 11.56 -4.66 -9.26
C THR A 87 11.61 -5.64 -8.11
N THR A 88 11.19 -5.19 -6.94
CA THR A 88 11.05 -6.01 -5.75
C THR A 88 9.92 -5.46 -4.89
N SER A 89 9.52 -6.20 -3.89
CA SER A 89 8.53 -5.75 -2.92
C SER A 89 8.83 -6.27 -1.52
N THR A 90 8.28 -5.59 -0.53
CA THR A 90 8.25 -6.06 0.85
C THR A 90 6.90 -5.68 1.46
N THR A 91 6.51 -6.38 2.50
CA THR A 91 5.28 -6.09 3.24
C THR A 91 5.65 -5.75 4.68
N VAL A 92 5.10 -4.65 5.17
CA VAL A 92 5.29 -4.18 6.55
C VAL A 92 3.93 -3.89 7.18
N ASP A 93 3.78 -4.21 8.46
CA ASP A 93 2.59 -3.85 9.23
C ASP A 93 2.84 -2.53 9.92
N LEU A 94 2.04 -1.52 9.58
CA LEU A 94 2.19 -0.18 10.12
C LEU A 94 0.88 0.34 10.70
N ASP A 95 0.98 0.94 11.88
CA ASP A 95 -0.09 1.71 12.50
C ASP A 95 -0.20 3.09 11.85
N PRO A 96 -1.33 3.79 12.01
CA PRO A 96 -1.44 5.18 11.57
C PRO A 96 -0.30 6.04 12.12
N GLY A 97 0.28 6.85 11.28
CA GLY A 97 1.39 7.72 11.66
C GLY A 97 2.22 8.16 10.47
N THR A 98 3.30 8.85 10.76
CA THR A 98 4.26 9.33 9.77
C THR A 98 5.54 8.53 9.87
N TYR A 99 6.01 8.05 8.73
CA TYR A 99 7.21 7.22 8.59
C TYR A 99 8.14 7.83 7.57
N THR A 100 9.41 7.50 7.67
CA THR A 100 10.40 7.87 6.66
C THR A 100 10.75 6.64 5.82
N PHE A 101 10.84 6.80 4.53
CA PHE A 101 11.46 5.80 3.66
C PHE A 101 12.75 6.37 3.07
N PHE A 102 13.75 5.52 2.96
CA PHE A 102 15.07 5.94 2.49
C PHE A 102 15.84 4.77 1.87
N CYS A 103 16.88 5.10 1.11
CA CYS A 103 17.81 4.11 0.60
C CYS A 103 18.93 3.88 1.61
N SER A 104 19.16 2.62 1.99
CA SER A 104 20.16 2.25 2.99
C SER A 104 21.57 2.10 2.42
N VAL A 105 21.74 2.20 1.10
CA VAL A 105 23.06 2.16 0.48
C VAL A 105 23.90 3.36 0.97
N ASP A 106 25.16 3.12 1.32
CA ASP A 106 26.04 4.13 1.90
C ASP A 106 26.02 5.46 1.13
N GLY A 107 25.74 6.55 1.86
CA GLY A 107 25.73 7.89 1.31
C GLY A 107 24.49 8.29 0.51
N HIS A 108 23.61 7.36 0.15
CA HIS A 108 22.44 7.67 -0.67
C HIS A 108 21.41 8.50 0.09
N ARG A 109 21.10 8.13 1.33
CA ARG A 109 20.22 8.92 2.17
C ARG A 109 20.74 10.35 2.39
N ALA A 110 22.01 10.48 2.68
CA ALA A 110 22.66 11.78 2.90
C ALA A 110 22.62 12.66 1.64
N ALA A 111 22.61 12.06 0.47
CA ALA A 111 22.47 12.76 -0.81
C ALA A 111 21.04 13.20 -1.12
N GLY A 112 20.05 12.75 -0.33
CA GLY A 112 18.65 13.12 -0.47
C GLY A 112 17.72 11.99 -0.90
N MET A 113 18.20 10.74 -0.94
CA MET A 113 17.35 9.60 -1.34
C MET A 113 16.47 9.15 -0.17
N GLU A 114 15.47 9.94 0.12
CA GLU A 114 14.48 9.71 1.17
C GLU A 114 13.15 10.39 0.88
N GLY A 115 12.12 9.98 1.57
CA GLY A 115 10.78 10.55 1.49
C GLY A 115 9.93 10.24 2.70
N THR A 116 8.69 10.66 2.67
CA THR A 116 7.72 10.51 3.75
C THR A 116 6.59 9.58 3.35
N LEU A 117 6.30 8.63 4.19
CA LEU A 117 5.13 7.76 4.11
C LEU A 117 4.14 8.16 5.21
N THR A 118 2.95 8.58 4.82
CA THR A 118 1.86 8.86 5.74
C THR A 118 0.88 7.70 5.73
N VAL A 119 0.65 7.13 6.90
CA VAL A 119 -0.27 6.00 7.10
C VAL A 119 -1.51 6.49 7.84
N ASN A 120 -2.66 6.25 7.25
CA ASN A 120 -3.97 6.68 7.79
C ASN A 120 -4.78 5.52 8.34
#